data_a2f38a13fe4baf92e89b9795b4297283
#
_entry.id   a2f38a13fe4baf92e89b9795b4297283
#
_cell.length_a   1.000
_cell.length_b   1.000
_cell.length_c   1.000
_cell.angle_alpha   90.00
_cell.angle_beta   90.00
_cell.angle_gamma   90.00
#
_symmetry.space_group_name_H-M   'P 1'
#
loop_
_entity.id
_entity.type
_entity.pdbx_description
1 polymer ?
#
loop_
_entity_poly.entity_id
_entity_poly.type
_entity_poly.pdbx_seq_one_letter_code
_entity_poly.pdbx_strand_id
1 'polypeptide(L)'
;MTKYAFFKGQIVPIEQAKISIMNHAFNYGTGCFEGIRAYWNEREEQLYVFQMAPHYERLLRSCRLLMISLPYSVEKLSELTVELLRREGFREDAYVRPIAYKASELIGVRLHDLQDDFAMFAVPFGKYIEKEEGADAAVSSWRRVDDNAVPARGKITGSYVNAAFSKTEAVLNGFDEAIVLTQDGHVSEGSAENLFLVRDGRLITPPVTENILEGITRAMIIQLAREELGLVVEERPIDRTELYVADEAFFCGTGVQVAAIAHIDRRPVGSGRLGPIVKKIRDLYFAVVRGQVPKYKALCTPVYPK
;
A
#
# COMPACT_ATOMS: atom_id res chain seq x y z
N MET A 1 -20.24 -7.33 5.06
CA MET A 1 -20.20 -5.91 5.47
C MET A 1 -19.45 -5.79 6.78
N THR A 2 -18.64 -4.74 6.95
CA THR A 2 -17.94 -4.41 8.19
C THR A 2 -18.94 -4.17 9.32
N LYS A 3 -18.70 -4.79 10.48
CA LYS A 3 -19.62 -4.71 11.64
C LYS A 3 -19.04 -3.89 12.77
N TYR A 4 -17.71 -3.87 12.90
CA TYR A 4 -17.00 -3.29 14.03
C TYR A 4 -15.87 -2.36 13.58
N ALA A 5 -15.49 -1.45 14.47
CA ALA A 5 -14.26 -0.65 14.39
C ALA A 5 -13.61 -0.58 15.77
N PHE A 6 -12.28 -0.47 15.80
CA PHE A 6 -11.59 0.03 16.97
C PHE A 6 -11.64 1.57 16.92
N PHE A 7 -12.19 2.18 17.94
CA PHE A 7 -12.40 3.63 18.00
C PHE A 7 -12.38 4.10 19.46
N LYS A 8 -11.65 5.18 19.77
CA LYS A 8 -11.52 5.75 21.12
C LYS A 8 -11.19 4.69 22.19
N GLY A 9 -10.20 3.83 21.91
CA GLY A 9 -9.69 2.84 22.85
C GLY A 9 -10.47 1.54 22.98
N GLN A 10 -11.55 1.33 22.22
CA GLN A 10 -12.40 0.14 22.32
C GLN A 10 -12.93 -0.33 20.96
N ILE A 11 -13.36 -1.59 20.86
CA ILE A 11 -14.05 -2.10 19.66
C ILE A 11 -15.55 -1.84 19.83
N VAL A 12 -16.10 -1.06 18.89
CA VAL A 12 -17.50 -0.63 18.86
C VAL A 12 -18.16 -1.07 17.55
N PRO A 13 -19.50 -1.12 17.47
CA PRO A 13 -20.20 -1.16 16.21
C PRO A 13 -19.77 -0.04 15.26
N ILE A 14 -19.63 -0.34 13.97
CA ILE A 14 -19.05 0.62 12.98
C ILE A 14 -19.84 1.93 12.90
N GLU A 15 -21.16 1.90 13.08
CA GLU A 15 -22.04 3.07 13.07
C GLU A 15 -21.78 4.04 14.24
N GLN A 16 -21.08 3.60 15.29
CA GLN A 16 -20.67 4.45 16.42
C GLN A 16 -19.31 5.11 16.21
N ALA A 17 -18.52 4.63 15.24
CA ALA A 17 -17.20 5.19 14.92
C ALA A 17 -17.35 6.47 14.06
N LYS A 18 -17.73 7.58 14.70
CA LYS A 18 -18.01 8.87 14.05
C LYS A 18 -17.11 9.96 14.58
N ILE A 19 -16.67 10.84 13.69
CA ILE A 19 -15.89 12.04 14.02
C ILE A 19 -16.74 13.30 13.75
N SER A 20 -16.44 14.38 14.46
CA SER A 20 -17.04 15.68 14.24
C SER A 20 -16.55 16.29 12.92
N ILE A 21 -17.39 17.09 12.26
CA ILE A 21 -16.98 17.91 11.10
C ILE A 21 -15.95 18.97 11.47
N MET A 22 -15.81 19.32 12.75
CA MET A 22 -14.77 20.22 13.26
C MET A 22 -13.42 19.55 13.47
N ASN A 23 -13.32 18.22 13.26
CA ASN A 23 -12.10 17.45 13.46
C ASN A 23 -10.95 17.99 12.58
N HIS A 24 -9.78 18.21 13.20
CA HIS A 24 -8.64 18.80 12.54
C HIS A 24 -8.15 17.97 11.34
N ALA A 25 -8.07 16.65 11.48
CA ALA A 25 -7.65 15.79 10.38
C ALA A 25 -8.65 15.77 9.23
N PHE A 26 -9.96 15.89 9.52
CA PHE A 26 -10.99 15.99 8.49
C PHE A 26 -10.87 17.30 7.69
N ASN A 27 -10.54 18.41 8.35
CA ASN A 27 -10.41 19.71 7.69
C ASN A 27 -9.07 19.88 6.94
N TYR A 28 -7.96 19.31 7.46
CA TYR A 28 -6.61 19.63 6.98
C TYR A 28 -5.82 18.41 6.49
N GLY A 29 -6.40 17.20 6.50
CA GLY A 29 -5.70 15.99 6.07
C GLY A 29 -4.55 15.56 7.00
N THR A 30 -4.54 16.02 8.26
CA THR A 30 -3.49 15.79 9.26
C THR A 30 -3.67 14.44 9.97
N GLY A 31 -3.70 13.39 9.19
CA GLY A 31 -3.71 12.01 9.61
C GLY A 31 -2.73 11.19 8.78
N CYS A 32 -2.42 10.01 9.26
CA CYS A 32 -1.70 8.99 8.51
C CYS A 32 -2.38 7.65 8.68
N PHE A 33 -2.17 6.75 7.73
CA PHE A 33 -2.85 5.47 7.74
C PHE A 33 -2.00 4.34 7.23
N GLU A 34 -2.45 3.12 7.47
CA GLU A 34 -1.90 1.93 6.86
C GLU A 34 -2.96 1.15 6.08
N GLY A 35 -2.47 0.28 5.23
CA GLY A 35 -3.25 -0.74 4.59
C GLY A 35 -2.58 -2.08 4.85
N ILE A 36 -3.25 -2.97 5.56
CA ILE A 36 -2.73 -4.28 5.93
C ILE A 36 -3.64 -5.34 5.35
N ARG A 37 -3.11 -6.30 4.60
CA ARG A 37 -3.92 -7.39 4.08
C ARG A 37 -3.88 -8.62 4.97
N ALA A 38 -5.04 -9.26 5.05
CA ALA A 38 -5.19 -10.60 5.59
C ALA A 38 -5.66 -11.53 4.48
N TYR A 39 -5.03 -12.70 4.37
CA TYR A 39 -5.25 -13.67 3.31
C TYR A 39 -5.89 -14.95 3.87
N TRP A 40 -6.98 -15.37 3.28
CA TRP A 40 -7.65 -16.60 3.65
C TRP A 40 -6.92 -17.83 3.07
N ASN A 41 -6.61 -18.78 3.91
CA ASN A 41 -6.06 -20.07 3.53
C ASN A 41 -7.14 -21.16 3.74
N GLU A 42 -7.75 -21.61 2.65
CA GLU A 42 -8.82 -22.61 2.65
C GLU A 42 -8.40 -23.93 3.32
N ARG A 43 -7.13 -24.37 3.10
CA ARG A 43 -6.65 -25.67 3.60
C ARG A 43 -6.48 -25.67 5.12
N GLU A 44 -6.10 -24.54 5.68
CA GLU A 44 -5.85 -24.40 7.11
C GLU A 44 -7.05 -23.78 7.83
N GLU A 45 -8.12 -23.39 7.10
CA GLU A 45 -9.26 -22.61 7.59
C GLU A 45 -8.81 -21.41 8.44
N GLN A 46 -7.78 -20.71 7.95
CA GLN A 46 -7.09 -19.67 8.71
C GLN A 46 -6.96 -18.39 7.90
N LEU A 47 -7.21 -17.27 8.55
CA LEU A 47 -6.93 -15.94 8.03
C LEU A 47 -5.55 -15.49 8.52
N TYR A 48 -4.62 -15.21 7.59
CA TYR A 48 -3.26 -14.79 7.90
C TYR A 48 -3.05 -13.30 7.61
N VAL A 49 -2.76 -12.51 8.63
CA VAL A 49 -2.34 -11.11 8.46
C VAL A 49 -0.87 -11.07 8.06
N PHE A 50 -0.58 -10.53 6.89
CA PHE A 50 0.77 -10.54 6.33
C PHE A 50 1.58 -9.31 6.76
N GLN A 51 2.82 -9.53 7.23
CA GLN A 51 3.79 -8.49 7.62
C GLN A 51 3.22 -7.37 8.52
N MET A 52 2.44 -7.74 9.51
CA MET A 52 1.70 -6.78 10.35
C MET A 52 2.65 -5.83 11.10
N ALA A 53 3.73 -6.33 11.70
CA ALA A 53 4.67 -5.50 12.46
C ALA A 53 5.35 -4.42 11.59
N PRO A 54 5.91 -4.71 10.38
CA PRO A 54 6.44 -3.68 9.49
C PRO A 54 5.44 -2.57 9.13
N HIS A 55 4.16 -2.91 8.98
CA HIS A 55 3.10 -1.92 8.74
C HIS A 55 2.92 -0.98 9.94
N TYR A 56 2.88 -1.50 11.15
CA TYR A 56 2.75 -0.67 12.35
C TYR A 56 4.01 0.14 12.65
N GLU A 57 5.19 -0.39 12.39
CA GLU A 57 6.43 0.38 12.45
C GLU A 57 6.39 1.58 11.48
N ARG A 58 5.89 1.39 10.25
CA ARG A 58 5.74 2.48 9.28
C ARG A 58 4.64 3.46 9.70
N LEU A 59 3.51 2.99 10.26
CA LEU A 59 2.49 3.87 10.83
C LEU A 59 3.10 4.78 11.90
N LEU A 60 3.85 4.22 12.84
CA LEU A 60 4.48 4.99 13.92
C LEU A 60 5.57 5.94 13.39
N ARG A 61 6.29 5.59 12.30
CA ARG A 61 7.17 6.54 11.59
C ARG A 61 6.38 7.68 10.96
N SER A 62 5.25 7.39 10.31
CA SER A 62 4.35 8.42 9.75
C SER A 62 3.76 9.33 10.83
N CYS A 63 3.40 8.77 11.99
CA CYS A 63 2.96 9.52 13.17
C CYS A 63 4.00 10.55 13.61
N ARG A 64 5.30 10.16 13.66
CA ARG A 64 6.38 11.10 14.03
C ARG A 64 6.47 12.30 13.11
N LEU A 65 6.26 12.13 11.79
CA LEU A 65 6.24 13.23 10.83
C LEU A 65 5.12 14.23 11.10
N LEU A 66 3.98 13.76 11.59
CA LEU A 66 2.81 14.59 11.92
C LEU A 66 2.72 14.98 13.40
N MET A 67 3.79 14.71 14.18
CA MET A 67 3.80 14.93 15.63
C MET A 67 2.62 14.25 16.34
N ILE A 68 2.17 13.09 15.86
CA ILE A 68 1.13 12.26 16.48
C ILE A 68 1.80 11.32 17.48
N SER A 69 1.27 11.27 18.71
CA SER A 69 1.70 10.36 19.77
C SER A 69 0.58 9.38 20.09
N LEU A 70 0.80 8.10 19.86
CA LEU A 70 -0.16 7.04 20.18
C LEU A 70 0.30 6.28 21.43
N PRO A 71 -0.61 5.88 22.34
CA PRO A 71 -0.27 5.11 23.55
C PRO A 71 -0.14 3.59 23.25
N TYR A 72 0.16 3.22 22.00
CA TYR A 72 0.20 1.83 21.58
C TYR A 72 1.57 1.45 21.01
N SER A 73 2.10 0.30 21.43
CA SER A 73 3.24 -0.34 20.81
C SER A 73 2.82 -1.09 19.54
N VAL A 74 3.81 -1.53 18.74
CA VAL A 74 3.59 -2.39 17.54
C VAL A 74 2.87 -3.67 17.93
N GLU A 75 3.26 -4.29 19.04
CA GLU A 75 2.67 -5.52 19.57
C GLU A 75 1.19 -5.29 19.94
N LYS A 76 0.90 -4.18 20.63
CA LYS A 76 -0.47 -3.85 21.04
C LYS A 76 -1.38 -3.57 19.84
N LEU A 77 -0.90 -2.84 18.85
CA LEU A 77 -1.63 -2.59 17.61
C LEU A 77 -1.89 -3.91 16.85
N SER A 78 -0.93 -4.83 16.88
CA SER A 78 -1.06 -6.15 16.28
C SER A 78 -2.12 -7.01 16.99
N GLU A 79 -2.13 -7.01 18.33
CA GLU A 79 -3.16 -7.70 19.12
C GLU A 79 -4.56 -7.17 18.82
N LEU A 80 -4.72 -5.84 18.79
CA LEU A 80 -5.99 -5.17 18.48
C LEU A 80 -6.50 -5.51 17.07
N THR A 81 -5.57 -5.64 16.11
CA THR A 81 -5.92 -6.05 14.73
C THR A 81 -6.47 -7.47 14.71
N VAL A 82 -5.80 -8.40 15.38
CA VAL A 82 -6.25 -9.79 15.47
C VAL A 82 -7.60 -9.87 16.18
N GLU A 83 -7.80 -9.13 17.26
CA GLU A 83 -9.08 -9.08 17.98
C GLU A 83 -10.22 -8.54 17.10
N LEU A 84 -9.98 -7.44 16.37
CA LEU A 84 -10.95 -6.87 15.45
C LEU A 84 -11.35 -7.88 14.36
N LEU A 85 -10.37 -8.53 13.72
CA LEU A 85 -10.62 -9.51 12.66
C LEU A 85 -11.37 -10.75 13.19
N ARG A 86 -11.10 -11.18 14.43
CA ARG A 86 -11.88 -12.26 15.08
C ARG A 86 -13.34 -11.88 15.28
N ARG A 87 -13.61 -10.64 15.69
CA ARG A 87 -14.99 -10.15 15.85
C ARG A 87 -15.73 -10.01 14.52
N GLU A 88 -15.02 -9.61 13.46
CA GLU A 88 -15.58 -9.56 12.11
C GLU A 88 -15.90 -10.96 11.56
N GLY A 89 -15.06 -11.94 11.86
CA GLY A 89 -15.29 -13.34 11.49
C GLY A 89 -15.12 -13.62 9.99
N PHE A 90 -14.24 -12.88 9.30
CA PHE A 90 -14.02 -13.05 7.87
C PHE A 90 -13.42 -14.43 7.55
N ARG A 91 -13.99 -15.10 6.52
CA ARG A 91 -13.49 -16.32 5.90
C ARG A 91 -13.13 -16.08 4.43
N GLU A 92 -12.61 -14.93 4.14
CA GLU A 92 -12.19 -14.43 2.84
C GLU A 92 -11.06 -13.43 3.00
N ASP A 93 -10.38 -13.05 1.92
CA ASP A 93 -9.34 -12.04 1.96
C ASP A 93 -9.91 -10.72 2.50
N ALA A 94 -9.21 -10.08 3.41
CA ALA A 94 -9.64 -8.86 4.07
C ALA A 94 -8.55 -7.79 4.05
N TYR A 95 -8.98 -6.55 4.23
CA TYR A 95 -8.12 -5.37 4.29
C TYR A 95 -8.40 -4.61 5.58
N VAL A 96 -7.35 -4.33 6.34
CA VAL A 96 -7.41 -3.57 7.58
C VAL A 96 -6.89 -2.15 7.32
N ARG A 97 -7.63 -1.15 7.77
CA ARG A 97 -7.32 0.27 7.67
C ARG A 97 -7.10 0.88 9.06
N PRO A 98 -5.86 0.86 9.59
CA PRO A 98 -5.48 1.67 10.75
C PRO A 98 -5.33 3.14 10.32
N ILE A 99 -5.79 4.07 11.17
CA ILE A 99 -5.73 5.52 10.93
C ILE A 99 -5.33 6.19 12.24
N ALA A 100 -4.23 6.93 12.22
CA ALA A 100 -3.82 7.83 13.30
C ALA A 100 -4.06 9.27 12.85
N TYR A 101 -4.61 10.12 13.70
CA TYR A 101 -5.04 11.43 13.26
C TYR A 101 -5.04 12.49 14.38
N LYS A 102 -4.91 13.76 13.99
CA LYS A 102 -5.13 14.91 14.88
C LYS A 102 -6.62 15.03 15.18
N ALA A 103 -7.01 14.78 16.42
CA ALA A 103 -8.40 14.63 16.84
C ALA A 103 -9.06 15.93 17.35
N SER A 104 -8.28 16.97 17.63
CA SER A 104 -8.80 18.25 18.15
C SER A 104 -9.85 18.87 17.23
N GLU A 105 -10.84 19.52 17.82
CA GLU A 105 -11.92 20.23 17.15
C GLU A 105 -11.67 21.73 17.16
N LEU A 106 -10.78 22.20 16.29
CA LEU A 106 -10.43 23.61 16.19
C LEU A 106 -9.98 24.00 14.77
N ILE A 107 -10.02 25.30 14.48
CA ILE A 107 -9.51 25.88 13.25
C ILE A 107 -8.07 26.37 13.46
N GLY A 108 -7.15 25.99 12.58
CA GLY A 108 -5.74 26.36 12.60
C GLY A 108 -4.84 25.22 12.14
N VAL A 109 -3.82 25.49 11.34
CA VAL A 109 -3.02 24.48 10.59
C VAL A 109 -1.74 23.99 11.30
N ARG A 110 -1.61 24.16 12.62
CA ARG A 110 -0.44 23.69 13.40
C ARG A 110 -0.55 22.19 13.66
N LEU A 111 0.57 21.53 13.97
CA LEU A 111 0.63 20.10 14.35
C LEU A 111 0.86 19.88 15.85
N HIS A 112 1.38 20.86 16.57
CA HIS A 112 1.65 20.81 18.01
C HIS A 112 0.42 21.25 18.83
N ASP A 113 0.40 20.87 20.12
CA ASP A 113 -0.68 21.19 21.08
C ASP A 113 -2.07 20.77 20.57
N LEU A 114 -2.16 19.60 19.95
CA LEU A 114 -3.39 18.97 19.48
C LEU A 114 -3.56 17.61 20.13
N GLN A 115 -4.80 17.20 20.32
CA GLN A 115 -5.13 15.84 20.71
C GLN A 115 -4.90 14.88 19.53
N ASP A 116 -4.43 13.68 19.84
CA ASP A 116 -4.24 12.60 18.89
C ASP A 116 -5.21 11.46 19.20
N ASP A 117 -5.64 10.75 18.16
CA ASP A 117 -6.48 9.57 18.31
C ASP A 117 -6.15 8.51 17.25
N PHE A 118 -6.68 7.32 17.46
CA PHE A 118 -6.47 6.18 16.58
C PHE A 118 -7.79 5.44 16.33
N ALA A 119 -8.02 5.10 15.07
CA ALA A 119 -9.15 4.29 14.64
C ALA A 119 -8.67 3.16 13.71
N MET A 120 -9.41 2.06 13.69
CA MET A 120 -9.12 0.95 12.78
C MET A 120 -10.42 0.25 12.42
N PHE A 121 -10.56 -0.10 11.13
CA PHE A 121 -11.64 -0.95 10.64
C PHE A 121 -11.11 -1.98 9.65
N ALA A 122 -11.89 -3.00 9.38
CA ALA A 122 -11.56 -4.02 8.39
C ALA A 122 -12.73 -4.26 7.44
N VAL A 123 -12.42 -4.54 6.18
CA VAL A 123 -13.42 -4.84 5.13
C VAL A 123 -12.99 -6.10 4.37
N PRO A 124 -13.94 -6.91 3.85
CA PRO A 124 -13.63 -7.87 2.80
C PRO A 124 -13.02 -7.14 1.60
N PHE A 125 -11.96 -7.69 1.02
CA PHE A 125 -11.25 -6.98 -0.03
C PHE A 125 -10.65 -7.95 -1.06
N GLY A 126 -11.27 -8.01 -2.21
CA GLY A 126 -10.84 -8.79 -3.35
C GLY A 126 -9.72 -8.14 -4.17
N LYS A 127 -9.81 -8.24 -5.49
CA LYS A 127 -8.86 -7.64 -6.45
C LYS A 127 -9.05 -6.12 -6.53
N TYR A 128 -7.96 -5.38 -6.54
CA TYR A 128 -7.95 -3.92 -6.66
C TYR A 128 -7.90 -3.47 -8.12
N ILE A 129 -7.08 -4.12 -8.93
CA ILE A 129 -7.07 -3.98 -10.40
C ILE A 129 -7.68 -5.24 -10.99
N GLU A 130 -8.76 -5.11 -11.74
CA GLU A 130 -9.46 -6.24 -12.33
C GLU A 130 -8.61 -6.97 -13.39
N LYS A 131 -7.78 -6.22 -14.14
CA LYS A 131 -6.88 -6.71 -15.17
C LYS A 131 -5.46 -6.98 -14.65
N GLU A 132 -5.32 -7.77 -13.58
CA GLU A 132 -4.00 -8.08 -13.00
C GLU A 132 -2.99 -8.69 -13.98
N GLU A 133 -3.47 -9.35 -15.04
CA GLU A 133 -2.64 -9.98 -16.07
C GLU A 133 -2.23 -9.03 -17.20
N GLY A 134 -2.77 -7.80 -17.23
CA GLY A 134 -2.50 -6.87 -18.30
C GLY A 134 -3.14 -5.50 -18.13
N ALA A 135 -2.80 -4.78 -17.04
CA ALA A 135 -3.26 -3.42 -16.83
C ALA A 135 -2.73 -2.44 -17.89
N ASP A 136 -3.57 -1.50 -18.29
CA ASP A 136 -3.19 -0.38 -19.14
C ASP A 136 -2.87 0.84 -18.27
N ALA A 137 -1.62 1.33 -18.30
CA ALA A 137 -1.17 2.47 -17.54
C ALA A 137 -0.92 3.71 -18.39
N ALA A 138 -1.11 4.90 -17.83
CA ALA A 138 -0.74 6.16 -18.47
C ALA A 138 0.24 6.94 -17.60
N VAL A 139 1.22 7.59 -18.23
CA VAL A 139 2.05 8.58 -17.54
C VAL A 139 1.21 9.85 -17.35
N SER A 140 0.90 10.14 -16.08
CA SER A 140 0.05 11.27 -15.70
C SER A 140 0.70 12.63 -16.01
N SER A 141 -0.12 13.64 -16.30
CA SER A 141 0.30 15.04 -16.35
C SER A 141 0.62 15.59 -14.96
N TRP A 142 0.02 15.04 -13.90
CA TRP A 142 0.30 15.39 -12.52
C TRP A 142 1.65 14.85 -12.09
N ARG A 143 2.40 15.66 -11.33
CA ARG A 143 3.68 15.27 -10.77
C ARG A 143 3.51 14.76 -9.35
N ARG A 144 4.42 13.87 -8.92
CA ARG A 144 4.47 13.42 -7.53
C ARG A 144 4.74 14.61 -6.61
N VAL A 145 4.06 14.64 -5.48
CA VAL A 145 4.33 15.64 -4.43
C VAL A 145 5.77 15.47 -3.95
N ASP A 146 6.51 16.56 -3.92
CA ASP A 146 7.90 16.58 -3.46
C ASP A 146 7.98 16.34 -1.94
N ASP A 147 9.06 15.69 -1.48
CA ASP A 147 9.29 15.38 -0.06
C ASP A 147 9.30 16.64 0.82
N ASN A 148 9.79 17.78 0.29
CA ASN A 148 9.78 19.07 0.98
C ASN A 148 8.40 19.75 1.00
N ALA A 149 7.43 19.27 0.23
CA ALA A 149 6.04 19.74 0.28
C ALA A 149 5.20 18.86 1.22
N VAL A 150 5.19 17.54 0.97
CA VAL A 150 4.55 16.54 1.86
C VAL A 150 5.44 15.30 1.87
N PRO A 151 6.01 14.91 3.03
CA PRO A 151 6.97 13.81 3.10
C PRO A 151 6.45 12.50 2.49
N ALA A 152 7.11 12.03 1.43
CA ALA A 152 6.75 10.80 0.72
C ALA A 152 6.91 9.54 1.59
N ARG A 153 7.84 9.57 2.57
CA ARG A 153 8.05 8.48 3.55
C ARG A 153 6.88 8.28 4.49
N GLY A 154 6.04 9.30 4.68
CA GLY A 154 4.83 9.23 5.47
C GLY A 154 3.62 8.84 4.62
N LYS A 155 2.85 7.85 5.07
CA LYS A 155 1.57 7.51 4.45
C LYS A 155 0.49 8.48 4.95
N ILE A 156 0.61 9.77 4.56
CA ILE A 156 -0.17 10.90 5.06
C ILE A 156 -1.49 11.01 4.28
N THR A 157 -2.60 11.15 4.99
CA THR A 157 -3.94 11.22 4.40
C THR A 157 -4.07 12.35 3.38
N GLY A 158 -3.59 13.55 3.71
CA GLY A 158 -3.67 14.72 2.84
C GLY A 158 -2.92 14.58 1.52
N SER A 159 -1.85 13.80 1.45
CA SER A 159 -1.09 13.57 0.21
C SER A 159 -1.87 12.78 -0.84
N TYR A 160 -2.90 12.04 -0.43
CA TYR A 160 -3.70 11.22 -1.33
C TYR A 160 -4.60 12.01 -2.29
N VAL A 161 -4.76 13.31 -2.10
CA VAL A 161 -5.40 14.17 -3.10
C VAL A 161 -4.58 14.17 -4.40
N ASN A 162 -3.24 14.20 -4.31
CA ASN A 162 -2.37 14.09 -5.50
C ASN A 162 -2.53 12.74 -6.21
N ALA A 163 -2.61 11.63 -5.45
CA ALA A 163 -2.91 10.31 -6.00
C ALA A 163 -4.29 10.25 -6.67
N ALA A 164 -5.30 10.89 -6.07
CA ALA A 164 -6.65 10.95 -6.64
C ALA A 164 -6.69 11.71 -7.97
N PHE A 165 -5.94 12.80 -8.12
CA PHE A 165 -5.85 13.53 -9.38
C PHE A 165 -5.25 12.68 -10.50
N SER A 166 -4.10 12.04 -10.25
CA SER A 166 -3.44 11.21 -11.26
C SER A 166 -4.27 9.98 -11.63
N LYS A 167 -4.86 9.30 -10.65
CA LYS A 167 -5.75 8.16 -10.88
C LYS A 167 -6.99 8.55 -11.68
N THR A 168 -7.64 9.64 -11.31
CA THR A 168 -8.85 10.14 -12.00
C THR A 168 -8.54 10.50 -13.44
N GLU A 169 -7.42 11.20 -13.70
CA GLU A 169 -6.97 11.52 -15.05
C GLU A 169 -6.80 10.24 -15.89
N ALA A 170 -6.10 9.23 -15.38
CA ALA A 170 -5.89 7.97 -16.09
C ALA A 170 -7.22 7.27 -16.41
N VAL A 171 -8.10 7.12 -15.42
CA VAL A 171 -9.38 6.42 -15.60
C VAL A 171 -10.30 7.15 -16.59
N LEU A 172 -10.40 8.47 -16.52
CA LEU A 172 -11.21 9.27 -17.47
C LEU A 172 -10.67 9.19 -18.90
N ASN A 173 -9.36 8.91 -19.07
CA ASN A 173 -8.73 8.71 -20.37
C ASN A 173 -8.70 7.24 -20.82
N GLY A 174 -9.41 6.34 -20.12
CA GLY A 174 -9.56 4.93 -20.49
C GLY A 174 -8.36 4.04 -20.15
N PHE A 175 -7.59 4.39 -19.11
CA PHE A 175 -6.52 3.59 -18.56
C PHE A 175 -6.93 3.00 -17.20
N ASP A 176 -6.27 1.93 -16.80
CA ASP A 176 -6.55 1.28 -15.50
C ASP A 176 -5.79 1.96 -14.35
N GLU A 177 -4.59 2.53 -14.61
CA GLU A 177 -3.74 3.14 -13.58
C GLU A 177 -2.85 4.26 -14.14
N ALA A 178 -2.38 5.13 -13.24
CA ALA A 178 -1.43 6.20 -13.55
C ALA A 178 0.00 5.82 -13.13
N ILE A 179 0.99 6.24 -13.91
CA ILE A 179 2.39 6.33 -13.51
C ILE A 179 2.69 7.81 -13.29
N VAL A 180 3.20 8.16 -12.11
CA VAL A 180 3.55 9.55 -11.77
C VAL A 180 5.06 9.76 -11.83
N LEU A 181 5.46 10.92 -12.35
CA LEU A 181 6.85 11.35 -12.42
C LEU A 181 7.17 12.34 -11.31
N THR A 182 8.42 12.41 -10.91
CA THR A 182 8.98 13.46 -10.05
C THR A 182 8.97 14.83 -10.77
N GLN A 183 9.32 15.92 -10.07
CA GLN A 183 9.35 17.26 -10.66
C GLN A 183 10.39 17.36 -11.79
N ASP A 184 11.50 16.67 -11.68
CA ASP A 184 12.58 16.63 -12.68
C ASP A 184 12.37 15.58 -13.80
N GLY A 185 11.27 14.82 -13.74
CA GLY A 185 10.81 13.97 -14.83
C GLY A 185 11.18 12.50 -14.73
N HIS A 186 11.86 12.06 -13.67
CA HIS A 186 12.08 10.63 -13.42
C HIS A 186 10.79 9.93 -12.98
N VAL A 187 10.72 8.64 -13.19
CA VAL A 187 9.61 7.81 -12.72
C VAL A 187 9.65 7.73 -11.21
N SER A 188 8.53 8.05 -10.56
CA SER A 188 8.34 7.87 -9.11
C SER A 188 7.66 6.52 -8.83
N GLU A 189 6.37 6.48 -8.91
CA GLU A 189 5.57 5.28 -8.60
C GLU A 189 4.23 5.30 -9.37
N GLY A 190 3.33 4.36 -9.11
CA GLY A 190 1.94 4.47 -9.53
C GLY A 190 1.17 5.51 -8.72
N SER A 191 -0.16 5.62 -8.91
CA SER A 191 -0.96 6.57 -8.13
C SER A 191 -0.92 6.27 -6.62
N ALA A 192 -0.93 4.99 -6.25
CA ALA A 192 -0.89 4.51 -4.86
C ALA A 192 -0.11 3.18 -4.71
N GLU A 193 0.73 2.82 -5.67
CA GLU A 193 1.51 1.59 -5.78
C GLU A 193 2.95 1.90 -6.19
N ASN A 194 3.91 1.08 -5.74
CA ASN A 194 5.26 1.13 -6.29
C ASN A 194 5.32 0.46 -7.67
N LEU A 195 6.33 0.79 -8.45
CA LEU A 195 6.53 0.30 -9.81
C LEU A 195 7.86 -0.45 -9.94
N PHE A 196 7.86 -1.51 -10.73
CA PHE A 196 9.03 -2.25 -11.16
C PHE A 196 9.03 -2.42 -12.67
N LEU A 197 10.23 -2.43 -13.25
CA LEU A 197 10.50 -2.82 -14.61
C LEU A 197 11.40 -4.06 -14.65
N VAL A 198 11.26 -4.87 -15.69
CA VAL A 198 12.27 -5.86 -16.08
C VAL A 198 12.92 -5.37 -17.34
N ARG A 199 14.26 -5.37 -17.38
CA ARG A 199 15.04 -5.04 -18.57
C ARG A 199 16.33 -5.85 -18.56
N ASP A 200 16.65 -6.49 -19.67
CA ASP A 200 17.82 -7.35 -19.84
C ASP A 200 17.95 -8.38 -18.68
N GLY A 201 16.81 -8.96 -18.26
CA GLY A 201 16.76 -9.93 -17.17
C GLY A 201 16.98 -9.37 -15.75
N ARG A 202 17.11 -8.06 -15.59
CA ARG A 202 17.25 -7.37 -14.30
C ARG A 202 15.93 -6.78 -13.85
N LEU A 203 15.70 -6.80 -12.54
CA LEU A 203 14.56 -6.15 -11.92
C LEU A 203 14.95 -4.74 -11.46
N ILE A 204 14.28 -3.71 -11.94
CA ILE A 204 14.62 -2.30 -11.70
C ILE A 204 13.44 -1.61 -11.04
N THR A 205 13.69 -0.77 -10.04
CA THR A 205 12.66 0.02 -9.36
C THR A 205 13.22 1.38 -8.95
N PRO A 206 12.41 2.46 -8.95
CA PRO A 206 12.84 3.75 -8.47
C PRO A 206 13.36 3.67 -7.03
N PRO A 207 14.45 4.37 -6.67
CA PRO A 207 14.97 4.45 -5.31
C PRO A 207 14.07 5.33 -4.45
N VAL A 208 14.23 5.27 -3.14
CA VAL A 208 13.42 6.04 -2.19
C VAL A 208 13.58 7.56 -2.34
N THR A 209 14.65 8.02 -3.00
CA THR A 209 14.89 9.43 -3.32
C THR A 209 13.98 9.99 -4.41
N GLU A 210 13.30 9.12 -5.18
CA GLU A 210 12.34 9.53 -6.22
C GLU A 210 10.93 9.77 -5.65
N ASN A 211 10.83 10.22 -4.39
CA ASN A 211 9.58 10.58 -3.70
C ASN A 211 8.56 9.44 -3.66
N ILE A 212 9.01 8.18 -3.66
CA ILE A 212 8.15 7.01 -3.50
C ILE A 212 7.80 6.77 -2.04
N LEU A 213 6.68 6.10 -1.79
CA LEU A 213 6.46 5.47 -0.50
C LEU A 213 7.40 4.26 -0.35
N GLU A 214 8.05 4.13 0.82
CA GLU A 214 8.85 2.95 1.17
C GLU A 214 7.92 1.74 1.37
N GLY A 215 7.56 1.07 0.24
CA GLY A 215 6.56 0.02 0.20
C GLY A 215 7.00 -1.26 0.90
N ILE A 216 6.18 -1.80 1.79
CA ILE A 216 6.43 -3.09 2.47
C ILE A 216 6.36 -4.24 1.46
N THR A 217 5.38 -4.21 0.56
CA THR A 217 5.30 -5.15 -0.56
C THR A 217 6.50 -5.00 -1.50
N ARG A 218 6.94 -3.78 -1.80
CA ARG A 218 8.16 -3.51 -2.59
C ARG A 218 9.38 -4.16 -1.96
N ALA A 219 9.60 -3.96 -0.67
CA ALA A 219 10.72 -4.57 0.06
C ALA A 219 10.66 -6.11 0.01
N MET A 220 9.47 -6.69 0.19
CA MET A 220 9.28 -8.14 0.09
C MET A 220 9.58 -8.67 -1.32
N ILE A 221 9.16 -7.98 -2.36
CA ILE A 221 9.44 -8.36 -3.76
C ILE A 221 10.94 -8.32 -4.04
N ILE A 222 11.65 -7.29 -3.58
CA ILE A 222 13.11 -7.19 -3.71
C ILE A 222 13.78 -8.40 -3.03
N GLN A 223 13.33 -8.75 -1.82
CA GLN A 223 13.85 -9.91 -1.09
C GLN A 223 13.59 -11.21 -1.85
N LEU A 224 12.35 -11.47 -2.25
CA LEU A 224 11.98 -12.68 -2.98
C LEU A 224 12.72 -12.80 -4.32
N ALA A 225 12.87 -11.69 -5.05
CA ALA A 225 13.58 -11.66 -6.31
C ALA A 225 15.06 -12.05 -6.14
N ARG A 226 15.72 -11.51 -5.11
CA ARG A 226 17.15 -11.81 -4.82
C ARG A 226 17.33 -13.22 -4.26
N GLU A 227 16.58 -13.59 -3.21
CA GLU A 227 16.83 -14.80 -2.43
C GLU A 227 16.26 -16.07 -3.07
N GLU A 228 15.12 -16.00 -3.74
CA GLU A 228 14.40 -17.16 -4.26
C GLU A 228 14.51 -17.31 -5.77
N LEU A 229 14.62 -16.20 -6.50
CA LEU A 229 14.67 -16.21 -7.96
C LEU A 229 16.06 -15.91 -8.53
N GLY A 230 17.02 -15.53 -7.69
CA GLY A 230 18.39 -15.21 -8.10
C GLY A 230 18.47 -13.99 -9.05
N LEU A 231 17.48 -13.10 -9.03
CA LEU A 231 17.46 -11.94 -9.90
C LEU A 231 18.36 -10.82 -9.37
N VAL A 232 19.04 -10.14 -10.28
CA VAL A 232 19.71 -8.87 -9.97
C VAL A 232 18.64 -7.79 -9.83
N VAL A 233 18.63 -7.10 -8.68
CA VAL A 233 17.69 -6.01 -8.39
C VAL A 233 18.46 -4.71 -8.27
N GLU A 234 18.09 -3.74 -9.09
CA GLU A 234 18.67 -2.39 -9.14
C GLU A 234 17.65 -1.36 -8.63
N GLU A 235 18.05 -0.59 -7.63
CA GLU A 235 17.30 0.57 -7.14
C GLU A 235 17.99 1.82 -7.70
N ARG A 236 17.46 2.38 -8.78
CA ARG A 236 18.01 3.54 -9.49
C ARG A 236 16.95 4.41 -10.13
N PRO A 237 17.26 5.68 -10.45
CA PRO A 237 16.37 6.52 -11.25
C PRO A 237 16.02 5.85 -12.59
N ILE A 238 14.80 6.09 -13.03
CA ILE A 238 14.25 5.56 -14.30
C ILE A 238 13.75 6.75 -15.09
N ASP A 239 14.27 6.93 -16.28
CA ASP A 239 13.78 7.93 -17.23
C ASP A 239 12.40 7.55 -17.77
N ARG A 240 11.54 8.54 -18.05
CA ARG A 240 10.22 8.29 -18.63
C ARG A 240 10.28 7.35 -19.86
N THR A 241 11.23 7.57 -20.74
CA THR A 241 11.32 6.80 -22.00
C THR A 241 11.76 5.35 -21.79
N GLU A 242 12.39 5.03 -20.68
CA GLU A 242 12.75 3.65 -20.32
C GLU A 242 11.50 2.78 -20.08
N LEU A 243 10.38 3.37 -19.67
CA LEU A 243 9.09 2.70 -19.57
C LEU A 243 8.66 2.05 -20.89
N TYR A 244 9.04 2.64 -22.03
CA TYR A 244 8.59 2.20 -23.37
C TYR A 244 9.49 1.12 -24.01
N VAL A 245 10.63 0.84 -23.37
CA VAL A 245 11.60 -0.17 -23.85
C VAL A 245 11.83 -1.27 -22.82
N ALA A 246 11.01 -1.33 -21.78
CA ALA A 246 11.05 -2.39 -20.78
C ALA A 246 10.54 -3.71 -21.35
N ASP A 247 11.13 -4.84 -20.94
CA ASP A 247 10.72 -6.18 -21.32
C ASP A 247 9.43 -6.61 -20.62
N GLU A 248 9.31 -6.24 -19.31
CA GLU A 248 8.12 -6.46 -18.46
C GLU A 248 7.99 -5.27 -17.50
N ALA A 249 6.77 -5.03 -17.01
CA ALA A 249 6.52 -4.04 -15.96
C ALA A 249 5.37 -4.50 -15.06
N PHE A 250 5.38 -4.04 -13.80
CA PHE A 250 4.29 -4.31 -12.88
C PHE A 250 4.21 -3.28 -11.75
N PHE A 251 3.01 -3.11 -11.24
CA PHE A 251 2.76 -2.42 -9.97
C PHE A 251 2.78 -3.38 -8.80
N CYS A 252 3.20 -2.88 -7.65
CA CYS A 252 3.08 -3.63 -6.40
C CYS A 252 2.69 -2.76 -5.21
N GLY A 253 1.93 -3.35 -4.30
CA GLY A 253 1.48 -2.70 -3.07
C GLY A 253 0.49 -3.59 -2.33
N THR A 254 0.14 -3.24 -1.11
CA THR A 254 -0.79 -4.05 -0.31
C THR A 254 -2.17 -4.16 -0.98
N GLY A 255 -2.65 -3.08 -1.60
CA GLY A 255 -3.92 -3.07 -2.31
C GLY A 255 -3.87 -3.88 -3.61
N VAL A 256 -2.96 -3.52 -4.50
CA VAL A 256 -2.80 -4.06 -5.84
C VAL A 256 -2.10 -5.43 -5.87
N GLN A 257 -1.39 -5.78 -4.80
CA GLN A 257 -0.58 -6.99 -4.70
C GLN A 257 0.58 -6.98 -5.72
N VAL A 258 0.50 -7.78 -6.78
CA VAL A 258 1.42 -7.76 -7.94
C VAL A 258 0.57 -7.78 -9.20
N ALA A 259 0.50 -6.65 -9.89
CA ALA A 259 -0.29 -6.47 -11.10
C ALA A 259 0.60 -6.12 -12.29
N ALA A 260 0.65 -7.00 -13.29
CA ALA A 260 1.39 -6.75 -14.52
C ALA A 260 0.86 -5.53 -15.28
N ILE A 261 1.74 -4.82 -15.97
CA ILE A 261 1.39 -3.73 -16.88
C ILE A 261 1.59 -4.23 -18.30
N ALA A 262 0.50 -4.26 -19.08
CA ALA A 262 0.53 -4.69 -20.49
C ALA A 262 0.89 -3.55 -21.43
N HIS A 263 0.36 -2.35 -21.17
CA HIS A 263 0.62 -1.17 -22.00
C HIS A 263 0.92 0.05 -21.14
N ILE A 264 1.79 0.92 -21.64
CA ILE A 264 2.06 2.25 -21.09
C ILE A 264 1.88 3.29 -22.20
N ASP A 265 1.02 4.28 -21.98
CA ASP A 265 0.66 5.30 -23.00
C ASP A 265 0.29 4.65 -24.34
N ARG A 266 -0.52 3.58 -24.31
CA ARG A 266 -1.00 2.76 -25.45
C ARG A 266 0.11 2.04 -26.23
N ARG A 267 1.34 1.96 -25.70
CA ARG A 267 2.44 1.16 -26.23
C ARG A 267 2.55 -0.15 -25.47
N PRO A 268 2.71 -1.29 -26.13
CA PRO A 268 2.89 -2.56 -25.44
C PRO A 268 4.22 -2.55 -24.65
N VAL A 269 4.19 -3.11 -23.45
CA VAL A 269 5.38 -3.45 -22.68
C VAL A 269 5.75 -4.89 -23.05
N GLY A 270 6.92 -5.08 -23.63
CA GLY A 270 7.35 -6.38 -24.14
C GLY A 270 6.31 -7.00 -25.08
N SER A 271 5.72 -8.12 -24.65
CA SER A 271 4.68 -8.82 -25.44
C SER A 271 3.26 -8.25 -25.30
N GLY A 272 3.06 -7.20 -24.51
CA GLY A 272 1.75 -6.63 -24.21
C GLY A 272 0.88 -7.51 -23.28
N ARG A 273 1.50 -8.36 -22.47
CA ARG A 273 0.83 -9.23 -21.49
C ARG A 273 1.79 -9.63 -20.37
N LEU A 274 1.26 -10.30 -19.34
CA LEU A 274 2.06 -10.84 -18.24
C LEU A 274 3.29 -11.61 -18.73
N GLY A 275 4.47 -11.09 -18.39
CA GLY A 275 5.74 -11.70 -18.74
C GLY A 275 6.17 -12.79 -17.75
N PRO A 276 7.16 -13.63 -18.16
CA PRO A 276 7.57 -14.80 -17.39
C PRO A 276 8.23 -14.46 -16.03
N ILE A 277 8.97 -13.35 -15.92
CA ILE A 277 9.62 -12.94 -14.69
C ILE A 277 8.57 -12.41 -13.69
N VAL A 278 7.69 -11.52 -14.15
CA VAL A 278 6.60 -11.00 -13.33
C VAL A 278 5.67 -12.13 -12.87
N LYS A 279 5.39 -13.11 -13.73
CA LYS A 279 4.61 -14.30 -13.37
C LYS A 279 5.26 -15.07 -12.22
N LYS A 280 6.56 -15.35 -12.27
CA LYS A 280 7.30 -16.05 -11.21
C LYS A 280 7.24 -15.27 -9.89
N ILE A 281 7.48 -13.95 -9.93
CA ILE A 281 7.41 -13.07 -8.76
C ILE A 281 6.00 -13.11 -8.16
N ARG A 282 4.97 -12.97 -8.99
CA ARG A 282 3.56 -12.98 -8.57
C ARG A 282 3.16 -14.31 -7.91
N ASP A 283 3.46 -15.42 -8.58
CA ASP A 283 3.09 -16.76 -8.07
C ASP A 283 3.78 -17.04 -6.73
N LEU A 284 5.06 -16.69 -6.60
CA LEU A 284 5.81 -16.82 -5.35
C LEU A 284 5.24 -15.91 -4.25
N TYR A 285 4.96 -14.65 -4.57
CA TYR A 285 4.35 -13.70 -3.61
C TYR A 285 3.03 -14.24 -3.06
N PHE A 286 2.14 -14.73 -3.93
CA PHE A 286 0.86 -15.28 -3.49
C PHE A 286 1.01 -16.54 -2.64
N ALA A 287 1.99 -17.40 -2.91
CA ALA A 287 2.29 -18.55 -2.07
C ALA A 287 2.78 -18.11 -0.67
N VAL A 288 3.64 -17.08 -0.62
CA VAL A 288 4.17 -16.52 0.64
C VAL A 288 3.06 -15.94 1.50
N VAL A 289 2.23 -15.03 0.95
CA VAL A 289 1.20 -14.32 1.73
C VAL A 289 0.09 -15.24 2.25
N ARG A 290 -0.12 -16.40 1.60
CA ARG A 290 -1.07 -17.44 2.05
C ARG A 290 -0.44 -18.46 3.02
N GLY A 291 0.82 -18.20 3.45
CA GLY A 291 1.53 -19.06 4.39
C GLY A 291 1.92 -20.43 3.83
N GLN A 292 2.02 -20.57 2.51
CA GLN A 292 2.35 -21.83 1.83
C GLN A 292 3.87 -22.08 1.70
N VAL A 293 4.70 -21.07 1.97
CA VAL A 293 6.16 -21.17 1.92
C VAL A 293 6.71 -21.19 3.35
N PRO A 294 7.23 -22.34 3.86
CA PRO A 294 7.64 -22.49 5.26
C PRO A 294 8.64 -21.43 5.73
N LYS A 295 9.62 -21.08 4.90
CA LYS A 295 10.66 -20.07 5.20
C LYS A 295 10.05 -18.70 5.61
N TYR A 296 8.91 -18.34 5.05
CA TYR A 296 8.25 -17.06 5.28
C TYR A 296 6.99 -17.14 6.16
N LYS A 297 6.69 -18.33 6.71
CA LYS A 297 5.47 -18.54 7.52
C LYS A 297 5.40 -17.61 8.74
N ALA A 298 6.54 -17.24 9.32
CA ALA A 298 6.62 -16.32 10.44
C ALA A 298 6.12 -14.89 10.12
N LEU A 299 6.06 -14.51 8.83
CA LEU A 299 5.51 -13.23 8.39
C LEU A 299 3.97 -13.22 8.34
N CYS A 300 3.33 -14.38 8.53
CA CYS A 300 1.89 -14.60 8.45
C CYS A 300 1.32 -14.82 9.85
N THR A 301 0.73 -13.78 10.45
CA THR A 301 0.13 -13.87 11.79
C THR A 301 -1.25 -14.51 11.71
N PRO A 302 -1.53 -15.65 12.38
CA PRO A 302 -2.85 -16.28 12.36
C PRO A 302 -3.86 -15.49 13.17
N VAL A 303 -5.08 -15.38 12.64
CA VAL A 303 -6.18 -14.68 13.30
C VAL A 303 -6.96 -15.61 14.24
N TYR A 304 -7.37 -16.79 13.75
CA TYR A 304 -8.20 -17.71 14.52
C TYR A 304 -7.35 -18.66 15.39
N PRO A 305 -7.80 -18.98 16.61
CA PRO A 305 -7.15 -20.01 17.42
C PRO A 305 -7.24 -21.37 16.69
N LYS A 306 -6.17 -22.16 16.82
CA LYS A 306 -6.17 -23.56 16.36
C LYS A 306 -6.88 -24.44 17.35
#